data_29ac205af5ea6ec8418726b68175b8c8
#
_entry.id   29ac205af5ea6ec8418726b68175b8c8
#
_cell.length_a   1.000
_cell.length_b   1.000
_cell.length_c   1.000
_cell.angle_alpha   90.00
_cell.angle_beta   90.00
_cell.angle_gamma   90.00
#
_symmetry.space_group_name_H-M   'P 1'
#
loop_
_entity.id
_entity.type
_entity.pdbx_description
1 polymer ?
#
loop_
_entity_poly.entity_id
_entity_poly.type
_entity_poly.pdbx_seq_one_letter_code
_entity_poly.pdbx_strand_id
1 'polypeptide(L)'
;MNKLIFLTISILISIAALSEEPSISNNDVYPFSDPQKEELFYSLIFELRCPKCQSSNLSGSNSPISNDLKREVYELVNEGKSAQQIEAHLIERYGNFIVYNPPIEPATLVLWYGPLVLLFLSLVIIYYIRRKK
;
A
#
# COMPACT_ATOMS: atom_id res chain seq x y z
N MET A 1 24.08 19.88 -29.44
CA MET A 1 23.59 20.50 -28.19
C MET A 1 22.06 20.54 -28.13
N ASN A 2 21.36 20.97 -29.17
CA ASN A 2 19.90 21.08 -29.20
C ASN A 2 19.13 19.73 -29.04
N LYS A 3 19.65 18.62 -29.62
CA LYS A 3 18.98 17.31 -29.51
C LYS A 3 18.95 16.75 -28.11
N LEU A 4 19.98 16.99 -27.30
CA LEU A 4 20.04 16.57 -25.89
C LEU A 4 19.05 17.37 -25.04
N ILE A 5 18.89 18.67 -25.31
CA ILE A 5 17.93 19.54 -24.62
C ILE A 5 16.49 19.12 -24.90
N PHE A 6 16.17 18.78 -26.17
CA PHE A 6 14.84 18.24 -26.50
C PHE A 6 14.53 16.89 -25.83
N LEU A 7 15.53 16.01 -25.71
CA LEU A 7 15.38 14.73 -25.03
C LEU A 7 15.10 14.89 -23.53
N THR A 8 15.81 15.80 -22.87
CA THR A 8 15.60 16.07 -21.42
C THR A 8 14.25 16.74 -21.15
N ILE A 9 13.81 17.67 -22.01
CA ILE A 9 12.50 18.31 -21.90
C ILE A 9 11.38 17.28 -22.14
N SER A 10 11.53 16.37 -23.12
CA SER A 10 10.55 15.32 -23.39
C SER A 10 10.39 14.37 -22.20
N ILE A 11 11.49 14.00 -21.53
CA ILE A 11 11.45 13.14 -20.32
C ILE A 11 10.80 13.87 -19.15
N LEU A 12 11.08 15.16 -18.96
CA LEU A 12 10.46 15.98 -17.91
C LEU A 12 8.94 16.13 -18.10
N ILE A 13 8.46 16.30 -19.32
CA ILE A 13 7.03 16.39 -19.65
C ILE A 13 6.33 15.05 -19.41
N SER A 14 7.00 13.92 -19.71
CA SER A 14 6.44 12.58 -19.46
C SER A 14 6.28 12.27 -17.99
N ILE A 15 7.12 12.80 -17.10
CA ILE A 15 7.03 12.62 -15.65
C ILE A 15 5.88 13.45 -15.06
N ALA A 16 5.60 14.62 -15.62
CA ALA A 16 4.49 15.48 -15.17
C ALA A 16 3.09 14.90 -15.47
N ALA A 17 2.98 14.00 -16.46
CA ALA A 17 1.71 13.37 -16.84
C ALA A 17 1.29 12.19 -15.94
N LEU A 18 2.12 11.77 -14.98
CA LEU A 18 1.85 10.64 -14.06
C LEU A 18 1.22 11.08 -12.72
N SER A 19 0.90 12.36 -12.55
CA SER A 19 0.19 12.85 -11.36
C SER A 19 -1.33 12.78 -11.61
N GLU A 20 -1.88 11.57 -11.71
CA GLU A 20 -3.33 11.37 -11.52
C GLU A 20 -3.60 11.40 -10.01
N GLU A 21 -4.23 12.48 -9.54
CA GLU A 21 -4.83 12.49 -8.21
C GLU A 21 -5.95 11.44 -8.18
N PRO A 22 -5.98 10.54 -7.18
CA PRO A 22 -7.06 9.57 -7.05
C PRO A 22 -8.39 10.31 -6.85
N SER A 23 -9.25 10.30 -7.86
CA SER A 23 -10.60 10.81 -7.74
C SER A 23 -11.37 9.93 -6.76
N ILE A 24 -11.69 10.47 -5.58
CA ILE A 24 -12.58 9.84 -4.60
C ILE A 24 -13.96 9.77 -5.26
N SER A 25 -14.39 8.56 -5.61
CA SER A 25 -15.76 8.31 -6.09
C SER A 25 -16.72 8.42 -4.90
N ASN A 26 -17.27 9.60 -4.70
CA ASN A 26 -18.18 9.97 -3.59
C ASN A 26 -19.59 9.39 -3.75
N ASN A 27 -19.75 8.10 -4.03
CA ASN A 27 -21.10 7.52 -4.11
C ASN A 27 -21.66 7.01 -2.77
N ASP A 28 -20.82 6.86 -1.74
CA ASP A 28 -21.24 6.44 -0.41
C ASP A 28 -21.04 7.59 0.59
N VAL A 29 -22.11 8.29 0.92
CA VAL A 29 -22.09 9.33 1.94
C VAL A 29 -22.21 8.68 3.31
N TYR A 30 -21.10 8.63 4.04
CA TYR A 30 -21.08 8.21 5.44
C TYR A 30 -21.19 9.45 6.34
N PRO A 31 -22.35 9.68 7.00
CA PRO A 31 -22.56 10.87 7.81
C PRO A 31 -21.80 10.75 9.15
N PHE A 32 -20.82 11.60 9.38
CA PHE A 32 -20.14 11.73 10.67
C PHE A 32 -20.58 13.01 11.38
N SER A 33 -20.76 12.91 12.71
CA SER A 33 -21.01 14.06 13.57
C SER A 33 -19.70 14.73 14.04
N ASP A 34 -18.58 14.03 13.91
CA ASP A 34 -17.26 14.43 14.38
C ASP A 34 -16.28 14.46 13.19
N PRO A 35 -15.69 15.62 12.86
CA PRO A 35 -14.71 15.74 11.78
C PRO A 35 -13.47 14.85 11.95
N GLN A 36 -13.05 14.56 13.20
CA GLN A 36 -11.90 13.70 13.45
C GLN A 36 -12.21 12.24 13.08
N LYS A 37 -13.42 11.78 13.34
CA LYS A 37 -13.87 10.45 12.94
C LYS A 37 -14.01 10.32 11.43
N GLU A 38 -14.47 11.37 10.79
CA GLU A 38 -14.57 11.44 9.34
C GLU A 38 -13.18 11.32 8.68
N GLU A 39 -12.20 12.10 9.15
CA GLU A 39 -10.83 12.04 8.66
C GLU A 39 -10.22 10.64 8.88
N LEU A 40 -10.40 10.07 10.06
CA LEU A 40 -9.95 8.72 10.38
C LEU A 40 -10.56 7.67 9.45
N PHE A 41 -11.85 7.77 9.18
CA PHE A 41 -12.55 6.86 8.28
C PHE A 41 -11.99 6.93 6.86
N TYR A 42 -11.86 8.15 6.30
CA TYR A 42 -11.35 8.31 4.95
C TYR A 42 -9.88 7.88 4.82
N SER A 43 -9.04 8.12 5.81
CA SER A 43 -7.66 7.62 5.82
C SER A 43 -7.62 6.09 5.79
N LEU A 44 -8.44 5.43 6.63
CA LEU A 44 -8.49 3.98 6.70
C LEU A 44 -8.98 3.33 5.41
N ILE A 45 -10.07 3.82 4.79
CA ILE A 45 -10.56 3.23 3.53
C ILE A 45 -9.60 3.46 2.36
N PHE A 46 -8.71 4.46 2.46
CA PHE A 46 -7.65 4.69 1.48
C PHE A 46 -6.46 3.77 1.69
N GLU A 47 -6.10 3.46 2.94
CA GLU A 47 -4.99 2.56 3.32
C GLU A 47 -5.34 1.08 3.24
N LEU A 48 -6.64 0.73 3.37
CA LEU A 48 -7.07 -0.66 3.33
C LEU A 48 -7.30 -1.14 1.90
N ARG A 49 -6.90 -2.38 1.62
CA ARG A 49 -7.12 -3.05 0.33
C ARG A 49 -8.43 -3.84 0.33
N CYS A 50 -9.09 -3.86 -0.80
CA CYS A 50 -10.17 -4.79 -1.02
C CYS A 50 -9.62 -6.19 -1.33
N PRO A 51 -9.83 -7.22 -0.49
CA PRO A 51 -9.20 -8.52 -0.64
C PRO A 51 -9.65 -9.32 -1.89
N LYS A 52 -10.78 -8.94 -2.48
CA LYS A 52 -11.33 -9.56 -3.72
C LYS A 52 -11.26 -8.64 -4.94
N CYS A 53 -10.75 -7.42 -4.77
CA CYS A 53 -10.65 -6.49 -5.88
C CYS A 53 -9.22 -6.50 -6.45
N GLN A 54 -9.11 -6.36 -7.77
CA GLN A 54 -7.82 -6.40 -8.44
C GLN A 54 -7.08 -5.07 -8.21
N SER A 55 -6.20 -5.04 -7.18
CA SER A 55 -5.25 -3.95 -6.88
C SER A 55 -5.83 -2.58 -6.47
N SER A 56 -7.11 -2.49 -6.10
CA SER A 56 -7.70 -1.24 -5.62
C SER A 56 -7.81 -1.20 -4.09
N ASN A 57 -7.68 0.02 -3.54
CA ASN A 57 -8.03 0.28 -2.14
C ASN A 57 -9.57 0.25 -1.97
N LEU A 58 -10.02 0.27 -0.71
CA LEU A 58 -11.45 0.28 -0.41
C LEU A 58 -12.14 1.53 -0.95
N SER A 59 -11.49 2.68 -0.91
CA SER A 59 -12.03 3.95 -1.43
C SER A 59 -12.32 3.88 -2.93
N GLY A 60 -11.44 3.28 -3.73
CA GLY A 60 -11.57 3.17 -5.18
C GLY A 60 -12.43 2.01 -5.67
N SER A 61 -13.00 1.19 -4.78
CA SER A 61 -13.79 0.01 -5.15
C SER A 61 -15.26 0.17 -4.78
N ASN A 62 -16.15 -0.18 -5.73
CA ASN A 62 -17.61 -0.23 -5.53
C ASN A 62 -18.16 -1.65 -5.55
N SER A 63 -17.31 -2.66 -5.32
CA SER A 63 -17.77 -4.04 -5.23
C SER A 63 -18.62 -4.25 -3.96
N PRO A 64 -19.56 -5.23 -3.95
CA PRO A 64 -20.38 -5.50 -2.76
C PRO A 64 -19.53 -5.75 -1.51
N ILE A 65 -18.43 -6.49 -1.64
CA ILE A 65 -17.51 -6.76 -0.51
C ILE A 65 -16.79 -5.49 -0.04
N SER A 66 -16.45 -4.58 -0.94
CA SER A 66 -15.83 -3.31 -0.56
C SER A 66 -16.82 -2.43 0.22
N ASN A 67 -18.08 -2.40 -0.19
CA ASN A 67 -19.11 -1.64 0.49
C ASN A 67 -19.43 -2.22 1.88
N ASP A 68 -19.43 -3.56 2.02
CA ASP A 68 -19.57 -4.21 3.33
C ASP A 68 -18.39 -3.87 4.27
N LEU A 69 -17.16 -3.88 3.74
CA LEU A 69 -15.97 -3.50 4.49
C LEU A 69 -15.97 -2.01 4.89
N LYS A 70 -16.35 -1.11 3.99
CA LYS A 70 -16.50 0.31 4.30
C LYS A 70 -17.51 0.53 5.44
N ARG A 71 -18.63 -0.19 5.41
CA ARG A 71 -19.63 -0.13 6.47
C ARG A 71 -19.09 -0.66 7.81
N GLU A 72 -18.34 -1.77 7.79
CA GLU A 72 -17.70 -2.32 9.00
C GLU A 72 -16.69 -1.31 9.58
N VAL A 73 -15.85 -0.69 8.76
CA VAL A 73 -14.93 0.37 9.20
C VAL A 73 -15.68 1.57 9.77
N TYR A 74 -16.78 1.99 9.15
CA TYR A 74 -17.62 3.08 9.62
C TYR A 74 -18.19 2.81 11.03
N GLU A 75 -18.71 1.59 11.27
CA GLU A 75 -19.23 1.17 12.56
C GLU A 75 -18.13 1.20 13.63
N LEU A 76 -16.94 0.64 13.34
CA LEU A 76 -15.81 0.60 14.27
C LEU A 76 -15.26 2.00 14.61
N VAL A 77 -15.24 2.92 13.65
CA VAL A 77 -14.88 4.33 13.88
C VAL A 77 -15.89 5.03 14.76
N ASN A 78 -17.20 4.78 14.56
CA ASN A 78 -18.25 5.34 15.41
C ASN A 78 -18.20 4.80 16.84
N GLU A 79 -17.81 3.53 17.03
CA GLU A 79 -17.53 2.93 18.35
C GLU A 79 -16.34 3.57 19.07
N GLY A 80 -15.56 4.40 18.37
CA GLY A 80 -14.39 5.11 18.93
C GLY A 80 -13.12 4.27 18.97
N LYS A 81 -13.00 3.23 18.15
CA LYS A 81 -11.77 2.45 18.02
C LYS A 81 -10.69 3.24 17.30
N SER A 82 -9.43 3.03 17.70
CA SER A 82 -8.28 3.62 17.03
C SER A 82 -7.98 2.91 15.70
N ALA A 83 -7.22 3.57 14.81
CA ALA A 83 -6.78 2.99 13.54
C ALA A 83 -6.16 1.60 13.72
N GLN A 84 -5.22 1.45 14.67
CA GLN A 84 -4.55 0.19 14.92
C GLN A 84 -5.49 -0.92 15.40
N GLN A 85 -6.51 -0.59 16.19
CA GLN A 85 -7.51 -1.55 16.65
C GLN A 85 -8.41 -2.01 15.49
N ILE A 86 -8.76 -1.09 14.58
CA ILE A 86 -9.56 -1.39 13.40
C ILE A 86 -8.75 -2.26 12.42
N GLU A 87 -7.49 -1.91 12.14
CA GLU A 87 -6.61 -2.72 11.31
C GLU A 87 -6.42 -4.13 11.88
N ALA A 88 -6.13 -4.25 13.19
CA ALA A 88 -5.96 -5.54 13.83
C ALA A 88 -7.23 -6.41 13.74
N HIS A 89 -8.40 -5.82 13.93
CA HIS A 89 -9.69 -6.51 13.79
C HIS A 89 -9.90 -7.03 12.35
N LEU A 90 -9.59 -6.19 11.36
CA LEU A 90 -9.74 -6.55 9.97
C LEU A 90 -8.70 -7.59 9.52
N ILE A 91 -7.46 -7.51 10.03
CA ILE A 91 -6.41 -8.51 9.77
C ILE A 91 -6.80 -9.87 10.33
N GLU A 92 -7.35 -9.93 11.55
CA GLU A 92 -7.82 -11.17 12.17
C GLU A 92 -8.91 -11.85 11.33
N ARG A 93 -9.80 -11.06 10.73
CA ARG A 93 -10.95 -11.57 9.98
C ARG A 93 -10.67 -11.87 8.50
N TYR A 94 -9.86 -11.04 7.85
CA TYR A 94 -9.62 -11.06 6.40
C TYR A 94 -8.17 -11.39 6.03
N GLY A 95 -7.28 -11.47 7.00
CA GLY A 95 -5.85 -11.74 6.81
C GLY A 95 -5.01 -10.51 6.47
N ASN A 96 -3.69 -10.70 6.44
CA ASN A 96 -2.70 -9.63 6.24
C ASN A 96 -2.79 -8.92 4.86
N PHE A 97 -3.52 -9.49 3.91
CA PHE A 97 -3.70 -8.89 2.58
C PHE A 97 -4.57 -7.63 2.57
N ILE A 98 -5.29 -7.34 3.67
CA ILE A 98 -6.17 -6.17 3.76
C ILE A 98 -5.39 -4.87 3.98
N VAL A 99 -4.14 -4.94 4.46
CA VAL A 99 -3.26 -3.80 4.66
C VAL A 99 -2.16 -3.76 3.59
N TYR A 100 -1.81 -2.54 3.14
CA TYR A 100 -0.70 -2.37 2.19
C TYR A 100 0.67 -2.54 2.85
N ASN A 101 0.77 -2.26 4.15
CA ASN A 101 2.01 -2.38 4.91
C ASN A 101 1.88 -3.54 5.92
N PRO A 102 2.07 -4.78 5.48
CA PRO A 102 1.91 -5.92 6.36
C PRO A 102 2.95 -5.88 7.47
N PRO A 103 2.61 -6.38 8.67
CA PRO A 103 3.56 -6.46 9.78
C PRO A 103 4.78 -7.27 9.37
N ILE A 104 5.96 -6.86 9.88
CA ILE A 104 7.23 -7.57 9.62
C ILE A 104 7.17 -8.90 10.34
N GLU A 105 6.86 -9.96 9.60
CA GLU A 105 6.89 -11.33 10.11
C GLU A 105 8.26 -11.98 9.86
N PRO A 106 8.67 -12.95 10.69
CA PRO A 106 9.94 -13.68 10.49
C PRO A 106 10.07 -14.31 9.10
N ALA A 107 8.95 -14.70 8.49
CA ALA A 107 8.91 -15.25 7.14
C ALA A 107 9.30 -14.23 6.07
N THR A 108 8.98 -12.95 6.27
CA THR A 108 9.34 -11.88 5.33
C THR A 108 10.79 -11.43 5.46
N LEU A 109 11.44 -11.65 6.61
CA LEU A 109 12.86 -11.35 6.79
C LEU A 109 13.74 -12.12 5.82
N VAL A 110 13.41 -13.38 5.52
CA VAL A 110 14.15 -14.19 4.55
C VAL A 110 14.11 -13.55 3.15
N LEU A 111 12.98 -12.95 2.79
CA LEU A 111 12.82 -12.27 1.50
C LEU A 111 13.65 -10.98 1.42
N TRP A 112 13.75 -10.25 2.52
CA TRP A 112 14.51 -9.00 2.59
C TRP A 112 16.03 -9.22 2.65
N TYR A 113 16.48 -10.17 3.46
CA TYR A 113 17.90 -10.44 3.66
C TYR A 113 18.46 -11.46 2.68
N GLY A 114 17.62 -12.31 2.08
CA GLY A 114 18.02 -13.34 1.12
C GLY A 114 18.92 -12.83 -0.01
N PRO A 115 18.52 -11.79 -0.75
CA PRO A 115 19.33 -11.24 -1.83
C PRO A 115 20.69 -10.70 -1.38
N LEU A 116 20.74 -10.07 -0.20
CA LEU A 116 22.00 -9.54 0.36
C LEU A 116 22.98 -10.65 0.74
N VAL A 117 22.48 -11.72 1.34
CA VAL A 117 23.29 -12.88 1.71
C VAL A 117 23.84 -13.57 0.45
N LEU A 118 23.02 -13.75 -0.59
CA LEU A 118 23.46 -14.34 -1.85
C LEU A 118 24.52 -13.47 -2.55
N LEU A 119 24.35 -12.16 -2.53
CA LEU A 119 25.31 -11.23 -3.09
C LEU A 119 26.65 -11.29 -2.33
N PHE A 120 26.61 -11.32 -1.01
CA PHE A 120 27.81 -11.47 -0.18
C PHE A 120 28.54 -12.79 -0.44
N LEU A 121 27.81 -13.91 -0.47
CA LEU A 121 28.37 -15.22 -0.79
C LEU A 121 29.03 -15.24 -2.18
N SER A 122 28.39 -14.65 -3.18
CA SER A 122 28.94 -14.59 -4.54
C SER A 122 30.25 -13.80 -4.59
N LEU A 123 30.34 -12.68 -3.87
CA LEU A 123 31.57 -11.89 -3.77
C LEU A 123 32.71 -12.66 -3.09
N VAL A 124 32.39 -13.36 -2.00
CA VAL A 124 33.36 -14.22 -1.29
C VAL A 124 33.89 -15.32 -2.20
N ILE A 125 33.01 -16.00 -2.94
CA ILE A 125 33.41 -17.07 -3.87
C ILE A 125 34.31 -16.50 -4.97
N ILE A 126 33.95 -15.38 -5.58
CA ILE A 126 34.76 -14.74 -6.62
C ILE A 126 36.15 -14.33 -6.08
N TYR A 127 36.20 -13.78 -4.86
CA TYR A 127 37.45 -13.42 -4.20
C TYR A 127 38.35 -14.64 -3.99
N TYR A 128 37.80 -15.74 -3.51
CA TYR A 128 38.56 -17.00 -3.30
C TYR A 128 39.07 -17.58 -4.62
N ILE A 129 38.25 -17.59 -5.67
CA ILE A 129 38.67 -18.08 -7.01
C ILE A 129 39.79 -17.21 -7.59
N ARG A 130 39.72 -15.90 -7.45
CA ARG A 130 40.75 -14.98 -7.93
C ARG A 130 42.08 -15.11 -7.16
N ARG A 131 41.98 -15.35 -5.85
CA ARG A 131 43.18 -15.51 -5.01
C ARG A 131 43.93 -16.83 -5.27
N LYS A 132 43.23 -17.83 -5.82
CA LYS A 132 43.78 -19.15 -6.08
C LYS A 132 44.42 -19.28 -7.49
N LYS A 133 44.22 -18.26 -8.34
CA LYS A 133 44.90 -18.08 -9.63
C LYS A 133 46.13 -17.18 -9.47
#